data_71b5f811be285e65af9e3bdd0fba00e5
#
_entry.id   71b5f811be285e65af9e3bdd0fba00e5
#
_cell.length_a   1.000
_cell.length_b   1.000
_cell.length_c   1.000
_cell.angle_alpha   90.00
_cell.angle_beta   90.00
_cell.angle_gamma   90.00
#
_symmetry.space_group_name_H-M   'P 1'
#
loop_
_entity.id
_entity.type
_entity.pdbx_description
1 polymer ?
#
loop_
_entity_poly.entity_id
_entity_poly.type
_entity_poly.pdbx_seq_one_letter_code
_entity_poly.pdbx_strand_id
1 'polypeptide(L)'
;MEFWVTEYQTPNLGFSCKTSETLRVEKTLFQDLAVVVTEQFGRMMLLDGMVMTTDKDEFVYHEMISMVALNSHPCPRKVLIIGGGDGGALREVLRHPQVEKGVLVEIDAKVIQAARDFFP
;
A
#
# COMPACT_ATOMS: atom_id res chain seq x y z
N MET A 1 -7.91 -25.62 -11.51
CA MET A 1 -7.45 -24.42 -12.24
C MET A 1 -6.77 -23.50 -11.24
N GLU A 2 -5.63 -22.95 -11.61
CA GLU A 2 -4.87 -22.03 -10.75
C GLU A 2 -4.85 -20.65 -11.36
N PHE A 3 -4.98 -19.64 -10.53
CA PHE A 3 -4.92 -18.25 -10.96
C PHE A 3 -3.67 -17.59 -10.37
N TRP A 4 -3.01 -16.79 -11.19
CA TRP A 4 -1.78 -16.09 -10.85
C TRP A 4 -1.93 -14.61 -11.20
N VAL A 5 -1.50 -13.74 -10.30
CA VAL A 5 -1.31 -12.33 -10.60
C VAL A 5 0.16 -12.11 -10.95
N THR A 6 0.41 -11.33 -11.99
CA THR A 6 1.78 -11.02 -12.44
C THR A 6 1.98 -9.51 -12.49
N GLU A 7 3.00 -9.04 -11.79
CA GLU A 7 3.52 -7.69 -11.93
C GLU A 7 4.68 -7.69 -12.91
N TYR A 8 4.61 -6.87 -13.94
CA TYR A 8 5.69 -6.72 -14.91
C TYR A 8 6.58 -5.53 -14.55
N GLN A 9 7.84 -5.78 -14.24
CA GLN A 9 8.85 -4.74 -13.99
C GLN A 9 9.37 -4.16 -15.29
N THR A 10 9.55 -5.01 -16.27
CA THR A 10 9.91 -4.68 -17.65
C THR A 10 9.16 -5.63 -18.61
N PRO A 11 9.17 -5.40 -19.92
CA PRO A 11 8.60 -6.36 -20.86
C PRO A 11 9.16 -7.78 -20.75
N ASN A 12 10.34 -7.94 -20.16
CA ASN A 12 11.07 -9.21 -20.07
C ASN A 12 11.27 -9.72 -18.64
N LEU A 13 10.75 -9.00 -17.64
CA LEU A 13 10.89 -9.37 -16.23
C LEU A 13 9.58 -9.15 -15.48
N GLY A 14 9.10 -10.18 -14.84
CA GLY A 14 7.89 -10.13 -14.03
C GLY A 14 8.04 -10.94 -12.74
N PHE A 15 7.17 -10.61 -11.80
CA PHE A 15 6.97 -11.32 -10.54
C PHE A 15 5.56 -11.87 -10.51
N SER A 16 5.38 -13.14 -10.17
CA SER A 16 4.07 -13.78 -10.14
C SER A 16 3.78 -14.42 -8.79
N CYS A 17 2.54 -14.23 -8.33
CA CYS A 17 2.01 -14.86 -7.13
C CYS A 17 0.74 -15.65 -7.44
N LYS A 18 0.64 -16.85 -6.87
CA LYS A 18 -0.60 -17.63 -6.90
C LYS A 18 -1.67 -16.96 -6.05
N THR A 19 -2.87 -16.82 -6.61
CA THR A 19 -4.02 -16.23 -5.94
C THR A 19 -5.05 -17.27 -5.58
N SER A 20 -5.68 -17.13 -4.42
CA SER A 20 -6.78 -17.97 -3.97
C SER A 20 -8.14 -17.29 -4.15
N GLU A 21 -8.18 -15.96 -4.12
CA GLU A 21 -9.41 -15.20 -4.17
C GLU A 21 -9.19 -13.81 -4.79
N THR A 22 -10.21 -13.29 -5.47
CA THR A 22 -10.29 -11.90 -5.93
C THR A 22 -11.33 -11.17 -5.11
N LEU A 23 -10.93 -10.19 -4.31
CA LEU A 23 -11.82 -9.45 -3.42
C LEU A 23 -12.46 -8.24 -4.11
N ARG A 24 -11.68 -7.53 -4.93
CA ARG A 24 -12.15 -6.36 -5.68
C ARG A 24 -11.36 -6.19 -6.97
N VAL A 25 -12.04 -5.84 -8.04
CA VAL A 25 -11.45 -5.32 -9.27
C VAL A 25 -12.34 -4.20 -9.75
N GLU A 26 -11.79 -3.00 -9.87
CA GLU A 26 -12.51 -1.86 -10.40
C GLU A 26 -11.59 -0.90 -11.14
N LYS A 27 -12.15 -0.21 -12.13
CA LYS A 27 -11.49 0.92 -12.77
C LYS A 27 -11.93 2.20 -12.09
N THR A 28 -10.98 2.91 -11.53
CA THR A 28 -11.23 4.21 -10.91
C THR A 28 -11.15 5.34 -11.95
N LEU A 29 -11.27 6.58 -11.53
CA LEU A 29 -11.03 7.72 -12.42
C LEU A 29 -9.55 7.88 -12.80
N PHE A 30 -8.64 7.23 -12.08
CA PHE A 30 -7.20 7.44 -12.21
C PHE A 30 -6.44 6.20 -12.66
N GLN A 31 -6.92 5.00 -12.30
CA GLN A 31 -6.15 3.77 -12.46
C GLN A 31 -7.03 2.52 -12.34
N ASP A 32 -6.49 1.38 -12.69
CA ASP A 32 -7.08 0.08 -12.42
C ASP A 32 -6.67 -0.37 -11.00
N LEU A 33 -7.67 -0.69 -10.16
CA LEU A 33 -7.46 -1.14 -8.78
C LEU A 33 -7.88 -2.60 -8.66
N ALA A 34 -7.02 -3.42 -8.06
CA ALA A 34 -7.36 -4.79 -7.70
C ALA A 34 -6.93 -5.11 -6.27
N VAL A 35 -7.74 -5.89 -5.57
CA VAL A 35 -7.40 -6.52 -4.29
C VAL A 35 -7.62 -8.00 -4.42
N VAL A 36 -6.56 -8.77 -4.22
CA VAL A 36 -6.57 -10.24 -4.30
C VAL A 36 -6.02 -10.85 -3.01
N VAL A 37 -6.33 -12.10 -2.76
CA VAL A 37 -5.69 -12.90 -1.72
C VAL A 37 -4.65 -13.80 -2.37
N THR A 38 -3.41 -13.70 -1.93
CA THR A 38 -2.33 -14.58 -2.36
C THR A 38 -1.99 -15.58 -1.26
N GLU A 39 -1.54 -16.77 -1.65
CA GLU A 39 -1.13 -17.79 -0.66
C GLU A 39 0.16 -17.37 0.09
N GLN A 40 1.05 -16.66 -0.60
CA GLN A 40 2.37 -16.30 -0.04
C GLN A 40 2.32 -15.05 0.83
N PHE A 41 1.56 -14.01 0.43
CA PHE A 41 1.62 -12.67 1.03
C PHE A 41 0.31 -12.22 1.70
N GLY A 42 -0.74 -13.07 1.69
CA GLY A 42 -2.05 -12.66 2.14
C GLY A 42 -2.74 -11.71 1.16
N ARG A 43 -3.51 -10.76 1.67
CA ARG A 43 -4.16 -9.76 0.82
C ARG A 43 -3.11 -8.88 0.16
N MET A 44 -3.34 -8.56 -1.10
CA MET A 44 -2.45 -7.78 -1.95
C MET A 44 -3.27 -6.76 -2.72
N MET A 45 -2.89 -5.50 -2.64
CA MET A 45 -3.46 -4.42 -3.46
C MET A 45 -2.54 -4.13 -4.63
N LEU A 46 -3.14 -4.05 -5.81
CA LEU A 46 -2.45 -3.67 -7.05
C LEU A 46 -3.10 -2.42 -7.63
N LEU A 47 -2.27 -1.52 -8.14
CA LEU A 47 -2.68 -0.35 -8.90
C LEU A 47 -1.99 -0.40 -10.27
N ASP A 48 -2.77 -0.38 -11.34
CA ASP A 48 -2.29 -0.57 -12.72
C ASP A 48 -1.39 -1.83 -12.86
N GLY A 49 -1.75 -2.90 -12.14
CA GLY A 49 -1.00 -4.16 -12.14
C GLY A 49 0.28 -4.17 -11.31
N MET A 50 0.61 -3.06 -10.64
CA MET A 50 1.77 -2.95 -9.76
C MET A 50 1.38 -3.23 -8.31
N VAL A 51 2.16 -4.04 -7.60
CA VAL A 51 1.92 -4.36 -6.19
C VAL A 51 2.24 -3.14 -5.33
N MET A 52 1.23 -2.66 -4.60
CA MET A 52 1.37 -1.51 -3.70
C MET A 52 1.57 -1.92 -2.25
N THR A 53 0.80 -2.89 -1.77
CA THR A 53 0.87 -3.35 -0.38
C THR A 53 0.44 -4.81 -0.26
N THR A 54 0.98 -5.51 0.72
CA THR A 54 0.56 -6.87 1.09
C THR A 54 0.46 -7.00 2.61
N ASP A 55 -0.34 -7.95 3.10
CA ASP A 55 -0.46 -8.18 4.54
C ASP A 55 0.88 -8.56 5.19
N LYS A 56 1.71 -9.32 4.49
CA LYS A 56 2.86 -9.98 5.10
C LYS A 56 4.10 -9.11 5.21
N ASP A 57 4.39 -8.27 4.21
CA ASP A 57 5.66 -7.56 4.13
C ASP A 57 5.54 -6.03 4.01
N GLU A 58 4.32 -5.47 4.02
CA GLU A 58 4.09 -4.03 3.88
C GLU A 58 4.84 -3.23 4.96
N PHE A 59 4.98 -3.78 6.15
CA PHE A 59 5.61 -3.08 7.27
C PHE A 59 7.07 -2.70 6.99
N VAL A 60 7.81 -3.51 6.24
CA VAL A 60 9.20 -3.23 5.88
C VAL A 60 9.29 -1.91 5.10
N TYR A 61 8.47 -1.76 4.07
CA TYR A 61 8.40 -0.54 3.28
C TYR A 61 7.90 0.66 4.09
N HIS A 62 6.79 0.50 4.80
CA HIS A 62 6.16 1.59 5.54
C HIS A 62 6.99 2.08 6.71
N GLU A 63 7.64 1.18 7.45
CA GLU A 63 8.59 1.57 8.50
C GLU A 63 9.79 2.32 7.92
N MET A 64 10.39 1.82 6.85
CA MET A 64 11.57 2.44 6.25
C MET A 64 11.28 3.82 5.67
N ILE A 65 10.19 3.97 4.92
CA ILE A 65 9.84 5.27 4.32
C ILE A 65 9.47 6.32 5.37
N SER A 66 8.95 5.90 6.51
CA SER A 66 8.51 6.80 7.59
C SER A 66 9.60 7.06 8.62
N MET A 67 10.14 6.02 9.23
CA MET A 67 11.00 6.15 10.42
C MET A 67 12.40 6.69 10.12
N VAL A 68 12.96 6.39 8.96
CA VAL A 68 14.27 6.96 8.57
C VAL A 68 14.19 8.49 8.52
N ALA A 69 13.16 9.04 7.88
CA ALA A 69 12.96 10.48 7.79
C ALA A 69 12.63 11.11 9.14
N LEU A 70 11.70 10.50 9.89
CA LEU A 70 11.27 11.02 11.20
C LEU A 70 12.39 11.05 12.23
N ASN A 71 13.18 9.98 12.30
CA ASN A 71 14.31 9.90 13.22
C ASN A 71 15.51 10.78 12.82
N SER A 72 15.57 11.22 11.57
CA SER A 72 16.58 12.15 11.07
C SER A 72 16.19 13.62 11.26
N HIS A 73 14.91 13.90 11.46
CA HIS A 73 14.41 15.27 11.67
C HIS A 73 14.50 15.67 13.14
N PRO A 74 15.00 16.87 13.48
CA PRO A 74 15.17 17.28 14.86
C PRO A 74 13.85 17.45 15.65
N CYS A 75 12.73 17.73 14.95
CA CYS A 75 11.43 17.96 15.58
C CYS A 75 10.26 17.61 14.64
N PRO A 76 9.94 16.31 14.43
CA PRO A 76 8.94 15.89 13.46
C PRO A 76 7.51 15.95 14.05
N ARG A 77 6.99 17.15 14.31
CA ARG A 77 5.66 17.31 14.90
C ARG A 77 4.51 17.20 13.91
N LYS A 78 4.71 17.72 12.70
CA LYS A 78 3.68 17.74 11.65
C LYS A 78 4.23 17.07 10.40
N VAL A 79 3.49 16.10 9.90
CA VAL A 79 3.91 15.28 8.75
C VAL A 79 2.84 15.34 7.68
N LEU A 80 3.26 15.59 6.44
CA LEU A 80 2.42 15.49 5.25
C LEU A 80 2.86 14.24 4.46
N ILE A 81 1.89 13.41 4.11
CA ILE A 81 2.07 12.25 3.24
C ILE A 81 1.31 12.54 1.95
N ILE A 82 2.01 12.54 0.82
CA ILE A 82 1.43 12.74 -0.50
C ILE A 82 1.32 11.37 -1.17
N GLY A 83 0.09 10.92 -1.44
CA GLY A 83 -0.23 9.56 -1.81
C GLY A 83 -0.35 8.65 -0.59
N GLY A 84 -0.12 7.34 -0.78
CA GLY A 84 -0.13 6.39 0.33
C GLY A 84 -1.51 6.11 0.92
N GLY A 85 -2.54 6.11 0.07
CA GLY A 85 -3.94 5.90 0.47
C GLY A 85 -4.22 4.54 1.11
N ASP A 86 -3.26 3.60 1.03
CA ASP A 86 -3.32 2.34 1.77
C ASP A 86 -3.21 2.52 3.30
N GLY A 87 -2.72 3.68 3.76
CA GLY A 87 -2.65 4.04 5.18
C GLY A 87 -1.44 3.53 5.94
N GLY A 88 -0.61 2.67 5.34
CA GLY A 88 0.54 2.07 6.02
C GLY A 88 1.59 3.10 6.48
N ALA A 89 1.93 4.04 5.62
CA ALA A 89 2.85 5.12 5.99
C ALA A 89 2.26 6.02 7.09
N LEU A 90 0.98 6.36 7.01
CA LEU A 90 0.31 7.16 8.06
C LEU A 90 0.30 6.44 9.41
N ARG A 91 0.03 5.14 9.42
CA ARG A 91 0.10 4.31 10.62
C ARG A 91 1.48 4.43 11.27
N GLU A 92 2.55 4.26 10.50
CA GLU A 92 3.91 4.34 11.03
C GLU A 92 4.28 5.75 11.49
N VAL A 93 3.89 6.77 10.76
CA VAL A 93 4.07 8.18 11.15
C VAL A 93 3.45 8.47 12.50
N LEU A 94 2.20 8.02 12.73
CA LEU A 94 1.48 8.26 13.98
C LEU A 94 2.03 7.46 15.18
N ARG A 95 2.85 6.44 14.95
CA ARG A 95 3.57 5.71 16.01
C ARG A 95 4.77 6.47 16.55
N HIS A 96 5.28 7.47 15.83
CA HIS A 96 6.43 8.25 16.30
C HIS A 96 6.02 9.20 17.42
N PRO A 97 6.72 9.17 18.60
CA PRO A 97 6.24 9.86 19.80
C PRO A 97 6.20 11.38 19.70
N GLN A 98 6.96 11.97 18.80
CA GLN A 98 6.99 13.43 18.61
C GLN A 98 5.97 13.94 17.59
N VAL A 99 5.31 13.04 16.84
CA VAL A 99 4.32 13.44 15.85
C VAL A 99 3.01 13.79 16.53
N GLU A 100 2.60 15.04 16.33
CA GLU A 100 1.33 15.58 16.84
C GLU A 100 0.22 15.53 15.80
N LYS A 101 0.58 15.59 14.50
CA LYS A 101 -0.38 15.60 13.40
C LYS A 101 0.21 14.96 12.14
N GLY A 102 -0.48 13.98 11.60
CA GLY A 102 -0.27 13.44 10.26
C GLY A 102 -1.41 13.85 9.31
N VAL A 103 -1.08 14.31 8.13
CA VAL A 103 -2.03 14.59 7.05
C VAL A 103 -1.66 13.75 5.85
N LEU A 104 -2.62 12.97 5.36
CA LEU A 104 -2.47 12.16 4.15
C LEU A 104 -3.35 12.75 3.05
N VAL A 105 -2.77 12.96 1.88
CA VAL A 105 -3.48 13.47 0.69
C VAL A 105 -3.37 12.43 -0.41
N GLU A 106 -4.47 11.76 -0.70
CA GLU A 106 -4.59 10.75 -1.76
C GLU A 106 -5.54 11.26 -2.85
N ILE A 107 -5.11 11.17 -4.10
CA ILE A 107 -5.92 11.62 -5.25
C ILE A 107 -7.08 10.68 -5.53
N ASP A 108 -6.89 9.38 -5.26
CA ASP A 108 -7.87 8.35 -5.57
C ASP A 108 -8.60 7.89 -4.30
N ALA A 109 -9.80 8.41 -4.08
CA ALA A 109 -10.64 8.03 -2.94
C ALA A 109 -10.96 6.52 -2.89
N LYS A 110 -10.89 5.83 -4.04
CA LYS A 110 -11.13 4.38 -4.11
C LYS A 110 -10.00 3.58 -3.47
N VAL A 111 -8.78 4.08 -3.53
CA VAL A 111 -7.64 3.47 -2.82
C VAL A 111 -7.87 3.54 -1.31
N ILE A 112 -8.28 4.70 -0.78
CA ILE A 112 -8.61 4.85 0.64
C ILE A 112 -9.76 3.91 1.04
N GLN A 113 -10.79 3.83 0.21
CA GLN A 113 -11.92 2.94 0.47
C GLN A 113 -11.49 1.47 0.50
N ALA A 114 -10.70 1.02 -0.48
CA ALA A 114 -10.18 -0.35 -0.52
C ALA A 114 -9.28 -0.66 0.69
N ALA A 115 -8.47 0.31 1.11
CA ALA A 115 -7.65 0.18 2.30
C ALA A 115 -8.49 -0.03 3.57
N ARG A 116 -9.53 0.77 3.76
CA ARG A 116 -10.46 0.62 4.90
C ARG A 116 -11.22 -0.70 4.89
N ASP A 117 -11.60 -1.17 3.71
CA ASP A 117 -12.38 -2.41 3.57
C ASP A 117 -11.53 -3.66 3.78
N PHE A 118 -10.26 -3.63 3.37
CA PHE A 118 -9.42 -4.84 3.28
C PHE A 118 -8.12 -4.79 4.07
N PHE A 119 -7.63 -3.62 4.46
CA PHE A 119 -6.36 -3.45 5.21
C PHE A 119 -6.57 -2.57 6.46
N PRO A 120 -7.42 -2.98 7.42
CA PRO A 120 -7.73 -2.20 8.62
C PRO A 120 -6.55 -2.09 9.59
#